data_1280918f973f62970cc10aed4446c446
#
_entry.id   1280918f973f62970cc10aed4446c446
#
_cell.length_a   1.000
_cell.length_b   1.000
_cell.length_c   1.000
_cell.angle_alpha   90.00
_cell.angle_beta   90.00
_cell.angle_gamma   90.00
#
_symmetry.space_group_name_H-M   'P 1'
#
loop_
_entity.id
_entity.type
_entity.pdbx_description
1 polymer ?
#
loop_
_entity_poly.entity_id
_entity_poly.type
_entity_poly.pdbx_seq_one_letter_code
_entity_poly.pdbx_strand_id
1 'polypeptide(L)'
;MWSRGFVVAGVMCLAASCSIGGTDTTTTTEALVELTTTEPVDTTTTSTTLAPLSEPSFPTYSIVQRIPGSDGDTVVVLLDKTSYSILTDVDLYDVIANVVDRFPPIVAAHVVDSPAAAEAVLSEEPTDEQVQILGEHYFLSLEDGFRLVYRGPYADLGASVLGS
;
A
#
# COMPACT_ATOMS: atom_id res chain seq x y z
N MET A 1 14.78 34.54 28.03
CA MET A 1 15.06 35.72 27.21
C MET A 1 15.91 35.28 26.05
N TRP A 2 15.30 34.93 24.92
CA TRP A 2 15.83 35.20 23.57
C TRP A 2 14.71 34.85 22.56
N SER A 3 14.09 35.89 22.10
CA SER A 3 13.13 35.96 21.01
C SER A 3 13.89 35.95 19.71
N ARG A 4 13.49 35.14 18.73
CA ARG A 4 13.73 35.38 17.31
C ARG A 4 12.55 34.92 16.50
N GLY A 5 11.71 35.87 16.18
CA GLY A 5 10.71 35.75 15.12
C GLY A 5 11.39 35.64 13.76
N PHE A 6 10.85 34.80 12.91
CA PHE A 6 11.09 34.84 11.46
C PHE A 6 9.74 34.89 10.76
N VAL A 7 9.43 36.06 10.25
CA VAL A 7 8.37 36.29 9.28
C VAL A 7 9.00 36.12 7.92
N VAL A 8 8.49 35.26 7.08
CA VAL A 8 8.73 35.30 5.63
C VAL A 8 7.39 35.20 4.91
N ALA A 9 7.16 36.25 4.20
CA ALA A 9 6.03 36.53 3.35
C ALA A 9 6.04 35.69 2.06
N GLY A 10 4.83 35.43 1.60
CA GLY A 10 4.29 35.10 0.35
C GLY A 10 5.07 35.05 -0.93
N VAL A 11 4.72 34.11 -1.78
CA VAL A 11 4.62 34.34 -3.24
C VAL A 11 3.42 33.57 -3.78
N MET A 12 2.46 34.31 -4.26
CA MET A 12 1.42 33.90 -5.22
C MET A 12 2.08 33.63 -6.56
N CYS A 13 1.78 32.51 -7.20
CA CYS A 13 1.87 32.38 -8.66
C CYS A 13 0.57 31.81 -9.20
N LEU A 14 -0.06 32.70 -9.99
CA LEU A 14 -1.17 32.47 -10.89
C LEU A 14 -0.68 31.90 -12.22
N ALA A 15 -1.63 31.34 -12.94
CA ALA A 15 -1.68 31.04 -14.38
C ALA A 15 -1.36 29.57 -14.73
N ALA A 16 -2.00 28.92 -15.69
CA ALA A 16 -2.93 29.34 -16.72
C ALA A 16 -3.66 28.13 -17.27
N SER A 17 -4.87 28.31 -17.68
CA SER A 17 -5.70 27.43 -18.51
C SER A 17 -5.08 27.21 -19.90
N CYS A 18 -5.16 25.96 -20.40
CA CYS A 18 -5.21 25.70 -21.83
C CYS A 18 -6.23 24.61 -22.13
N SER A 19 -7.32 25.06 -22.69
CA SER A 19 -8.33 24.32 -23.41
C SER A 19 -7.84 24.14 -24.85
N ILE A 20 -7.81 22.92 -25.36
CA ILE A 20 -7.85 22.65 -26.79
C ILE A 20 -8.73 21.44 -27.02
N GLY A 21 -9.80 21.70 -27.68
CA GLY A 21 -10.69 20.82 -28.36
C GLY A 21 -10.06 20.23 -29.63
N GLY A 22 -10.53 19.06 -29.96
CA GLY A 22 -10.21 18.34 -31.19
C GLY A 22 -11.34 17.35 -31.47
N THR A 23 -12.30 17.78 -32.25
CA THR A 23 -13.24 16.96 -32.99
C THR A 23 -12.54 16.44 -34.23
N ASP A 24 -12.67 15.14 -34.53
CA ASP A 24 -12.63 14.59 -35.88
C ASP A 24 -13.19 13.15 -35.86
N THR A 25 -14.35 13.03 -36.39
CA THR A 25 -14.69 12.65 -37.79
C THR A 25 -14.66 11.14 -38.01
N THR A 26 -15.86 10.61 -38.00
CA THR A 26 -16.35 9.34 -38.51
C THR A 26 -15.92 9.12 -39.97
N THR A 27 -15.30 7.99 -40.26
CA THR A 27 -15.27 7.43 -41.63
C THR A 27 -15.81 6.01 -41.59
N THR A 28 -17.04 5.87 -42.01
CA THR A 28 -17.69 4.63 -42.37
C THR A 28 -17.13 4.19 -43.70
N THR A 29 -16.49 3.02 -43.73
CA THR A 29 -16.22 2.30 -45.02
C THR A 29 -16.99 1.00 -44.94
N GLU A 30 -18.12 0.97 -45.63
CA GLU A 30 -18.80 -0.29 -45.99
C GLU A 30 -17.95 -1.01 -47.01
N ALA A 31 -17.44 -2.17 -46.67
CA ALA A 31 -16.92 -3.14 -47.64
C ALA A 31 -17.88 -4.32 -47.71
N LEU A 32 -18.54 -4.39 -48.84
CA LEU A 32 -19.33 -5.52 -49.33
C LEU A 32 -18.39 -6.71 -49.53
N VAL A 33 -18.57 -7.80 -48.79
CA VAL A 33 -17.87 -9.07 -49.04
C VAL A 33 -18.86 -10.19 -49.29
N GLU A 34 -18.65 -10.82 -50.41
CA GLU A 34 -19.41 -11.91 -50.98
C GLU A 34 -19.59 -13.08 -50.03
N LEU A 35 -20.78 -13.66 -50.17
CA LEU A 35 -21.21 -14.88 -49.53
C LEU A 35 -20.49 -16.08 -50.16
N THR A 36 -19.47 -16.64 -49.53
CA THR A 36 -18.94 -17.95 -49.85
C THR A 36 -19.49 -18.95 -48.85
N THR A 37 -20.37 -19.82 -49.34
CA THR A 37 -20.88 -20.98 -48.61
C THR A 37 -19.72 -21.96 -48.34
N THR A 38 -19.36 -22.11 -47.08
CA THR A 38 -18.46 -23.19 -46.63
C THR A 38 -19.17 -24.02 -45.57
N GLU A 39 -19.13 -25.32 -45.72
CA GLU A 39 -19.76 -26.36 -44.90
C GLU A 39 -19.51 -26.20 -43.39
N PRO A 40 -20.40 -26.71 -42.53
CA PRO A 40 -20.24 -26.62 -41.08
C PRO A 40 -19.11 -27.56 -40.62
N VAL A 41 -18.00 -26.97 -40.23
CA VAL A 41 -16.99 -27.68 -39.44
C VAL A 41 -17.52 -27.70 -38.00
N ASP A 42 -17.76 -28.91 -37.48
CA ASP A 42 -18.05 -29.14 -36.07
C ASP A 42 -16.89 -28.64 -35.23
N THR A 43 -16.97 -27.37 -34.85
CA THR A 43 -16.05 -26.78 -33.85
C THR A 43 -16.53 -27.16 -32.48
N THR A 44 -16.00 -28.24 -31.92
CA THR A 44 -16.13 -28.55 -30.51
C THR A 44 -15.49 -27.41 -29.71
N THR A 45 -16.30 -26.43 -29.31
CA THR A 45 -15.88 -25.36 -28.44
C THR A 45 -15.70 -25.95 -27.03
N THR A 46 -14.48 -26.35 -26.70
CA THR A 46 -14.11 -26.68 -25.34
C THR A 46 -14.15 -25.37 -24.54
N SER A 47 -15.27 -25.10 -23.88
CA SER A 47 -15.40 -23.98 -22.96
C SER A 47 -14.53 -24.29 -21.73
N THR A 48 -13.28 -23.82 -21.74
CA THR A 48 -12.44 -23.82 -20.57
C THR A 48 -13.01 -22.78 -19.61
N THR A 49 -13.83 -23.23 -18.67
CA THR A 49 -14.23 -22.40 -17.53
C THR A 49 -12.97 -22.06 -16.74
N LEU A 50 -12.43 -20.86 -16.95
CA LEU A 50 -11.40 -20.34 -16.09
C LEU A 50 -11.97 -20.31 -14.67
N ALA A 51 -11.29 -20.98 -13.74
CA ALA A 51 -11.61 -20.86 -12.33
C ALA A 51 -11.60 -19.35 -11.99
N PRO A 52 -12.57 -18.86 -11.19
CA PRO A 52 -12.54 -17.47 -10.76
C PRO A 52 -11.17 -17.22 -10.13
N LEU A 53 -10.47 -16.20 -10.62
CA LEU A 53 -9.26 -15.71 -9.97
C LEU A 53 -9.69 -15.37 -8.55
N SER A 54 -9.14 -16.07 -7.56
CA SER A 54 -9.31 -15.68 -6.16
C SER A 54 -8.87 -14.24 -6.07
N GLU A 55 -9.74 -13.36 -5.61
CA GLU A 55 -9.33 -11.98 -5.32
C GLU A 55 -8.14 -12.05 -4.37
N PRO A 56 -7.09 -11.24 -4.59
CA PRO A 56 -5.94 -11.21 -3.70
C PRO A 56 -6.48 -10.98 -2.28
N SER A 57 -6.28 -11.94 -1.39
CA SER A 57 -6.76 -11.83 -0.02
C SER A 57 -5.84 -10.85 0.69
N PHE A 58 -6.32 -9.62 0.86
CA PHE A 58 -5.67 -8.60 1.65
C PHE A 58 -5.49 -9.13 3.09
N PRO A 59 -4.29 -9.07 3.68
CA PRO A 59 -4.07 -9.53 5.05
C PRO A 59 -4.95 -8.76 6.03
N THR A 60 -5.73 -9.47 6.85
CA THR A 60 -6.49 -8.83 7.93
C THR A 60 -5.56 -8.36 9.03
N TYR A 61 -5.89 -7.22 9.61
CA TYR A 61 -5.10 -6.62 10.68
C TYR A 61 -5.97 -5.94 11.71
N SER A 62 -5.38 -5.66 12.87
CA SER A 62 -5.94 -4.81 13.92
C SER A 62 -4.92 -3.78 14.40
N ILE A 63 -5.38 -2.60 14.80
CA ILE A 63 -4.55 -1.63 15.52
C ILE A 63 -4.63 -2.00 17.00
N VAL A 64 -3.54 -2.53 17.54
CA VAL A 64 -3.48 -2.98 18.92
C VAL A 64 -2.99 -1.88 19.89
N GLN A 65 -2.31 -0.86 19.35
CA GLN A 65 -1.86 0.28 20.11
C GLN A 65 -1.86 1.55 19.27
N ARG A 66 -2.25 2.67 19.86
CA ARG A 66 -2.22 4.00 19.27
C ARG A 66 -1.73 5.00 20.31
N ILE A 67 -0.65 5.70 19.98
CA ILE A 67 0.00 6.68 20.83
C ILE A 67 -0.14 8.03 20.15
N PRO A 68 -0.95 8.96 20.70
CA PRO A 68 -1.10 10.30 20.15
C PRO A 68 0.21 11.09 20.24
N GLY A 69 0.56 11.78 19.15
CA GLY A 69 1.70 12.69 19.08
C GLY A 69 1.28 14.08 18.60
N SER A 70 2.17 15.07 18.73
CA SER A 70 1.89 16.45 18.28
C SER A 70 1.73 16.60 16.78
N ASP A 71 2.47 15.80 16.02
CA ASP A 71 2.53 15.88 14.55
C ASP A 71 1.71 14.78 13.89
N GLY A 72 1.20 13.85 14.68
CA GLY A 72 0.41 12.70 14.30
C GLY A 72 0.66 11.52 15.22
N ASP A 73 -0.09 10.47 15.01
CA ASP A 73 -0.09 9.30 15.88
C ASP A 73 0.94 8.25 15.47
N THR A 74 1.45 7.53 16.46
CA THR A 74 2.18 6.27 16.27
C THR A 74 1.23 5.10 16.50
N VAL A 75 1.20 4.14 15.59
CA VAL A 75 0.32 2.96 15.70
C VAL A 75 1.10 1.66 15.61
N VAL A 76 0.62 0.64 16.32
CA VAL A 76 1.09 -0.74 16.18
C VAL A 76 -0.02 -1.56 15.52
N VAL A 77 0.31 -2.13 14.37
CA VAL A 77 -0.56 -2.92 13.52
C VAL A 77 -0.20 -4.39 13.69
N LEU A 78 -1.13 -5.17 14.21
CA LEU A 78 -0.99 -6.61 14.37
C LEU A 78 -1.70 -7.33 13.21
N LEU A 79 -0.95 -8.07 12.40
CA LEU A 79 -1.48 -8.91 11.33
C LEU A 79 -2.09 -10.19 11.91
N ASP A 80 -3.19 -10.62 11.32
CA ASP A 80 -3.78 -11.93 11.61
C ASP A 80 -3.08 -13.01 10.78
N LYS A 81 -2.27 -13.85 11.41
CA LYS A 81 -1.55 -14.96 10.76
C LYS A 81 -2.45 -15.95 10.02
N THR A 82 -3.73 -16.00 10.34
CA THR A 82 -4.69 -16.90 9.67
C THR A 82 -5.20 -16.33 8.35
N SER A 83 -4.99 -15.04 8.10
CA SER A 83 -5.48 -14.34 6.92
C SER A 83 -4.54 -14.42 5.71
N TYR A 84 -3.31 -14.89 5.88
CA TYR A 84 -2.34 -15.04 4.81
C TYR A 84 -1.55 -16.36 4.97
N SER A 85 -1.10 -16.92 3.85
CA SER A 85 -0.19 -18.08 3.84
C SER A 85 1.24 -17.67 3.52
N ILE A 86 1.39 -16.66 2.67
CA ILE A 86 2.64 -16.02 2.30
C ILE A 86 2.37 -14.52 2.35
N LEU A 87 3.23 -13.79 3.01
CA LEU A 87 3.17 -12.34 3.10
C LEU A 87 4.22 -11.75 2.14
N THR A 88 3.80 -10.86 1.27
CA THR A 88 4.69 -10.20 0.31
C THR A 88 4.98 -8.75 0.72
N ASP A 89 5.97 -8.13 0.09
CA ASP A 89 6.25 -6.69 0.25
C ASP A 89 5.07 -5.82 -0.19
N VAL A 90 4.34 -6.24 -1.23
CA VAL A 90 3.13 -5.56 -1.71
C VAL A 90 2.03 -5.63 -0.65
N ASP A 91 1.81 -6.79 -0.02
CA ASP A 91 0.82 -6.92 1.06
C ASP A 91 1.15 -5.99 2.23
N LEU A 92 2.42 -5.91 2.62
CA LEU A 92 2.88 -5.02 3.69
C LEU A 92 2.68 -3.55 3.34
N TYR A 93 2.98 -3.17 2.09
CA TYR A 93 2.73 -1.82 1.57
C TYR A 93 1.24 -1.48 1.64
N ASP A 94 0.38 -2.37 1.13
CA ASP A 94 -1.07 -2.16 1.08
C ASP A 94 -1.69 -2.05 2.48
N VAL A 95 -1.19 -2.83 3.44
CA VAL A 95 -1.59 -2.70 4.86
C VAL A 95 -1.30 -1.30 5.39
N ILE A 96 -0.07 -0.79 5.20
CA ILE A 96 0.28 0.56 5.67
C ILE A 96 -0.51 1.63 4.93
N ALA A 97 -0.65 1.54 3.61
CA ALA A 97 -1.43 2.49 2.83
C ALA A 97 -2.88 2.56 3.33
N ASN A 98 -3.49 1.41 3.61
CA ASN A 98 -4.84 1.34 4.16
C ASN A 98 -4.93 1.92 5.58
N VAL A 99 -3.92 1.69 6.43
CA VAL A 99 -3.87 2.24 7.79
C VAL A 99 -3.78 3.77 7.76
N VAL A 100 -2.90 4.33 6.93
CA VAL A 100 -2.73 5.79 6.78
C VAL A 100 -3.98 6.45 6.22
N ASP A 101 -4.63 5.82 5.24
CA ASP A 101 -5.87 6.35 4.64
C ASP A 101 -7.04 6.37 5.63
N ARG A 102 -7.18 5.31 6.42
CA ARG A 102 -8.34 5.14 7.32
C ARG A 102 -8.22 5.86 8.66
N PHE A 103 -7.01 6.13 9.15
CA PHE A 103 -6.77 6.62 10.51
C PHE A 103 -5.84 7.83 10.59
N PRO A 104 -5.97 8.85 9.70
CA PRO A 104 -5.10 10.02 9.75
C PRO A 104 -5.32 10.84 11.03
N PRO A 105 -4.31 11.60 11.47
CA PRO A 105 -2.94 11.67 10.97
C PRO A 105 -2.04 10.59 11.60
N ILE A 106 -1.33 9.80 10.77
CA ILE A 106 -0.33 8.83 11.23
C ILE A 106 1.05 9.27 10.74
N VAL A 107 2.01 9.37 11.66
CA VAL A 107 3.42 9.71 11.36
C VAL A 107 4.33 8.51 11.53
N ALA A 108 3.94 7.54 12.36
CA ALA A 108 4.69 6.29 12.51
C ALA A 108 3.74 5.10 12.62
N ALA A 109 4.11 3.99 12.02
CA ALA A 109 3.40 2.73 12.16
C ALA A 109 4.38 1.57 12.21
N HIS A 110 4.04 0.54 12.97
CA HIS A 110 4.84 -0.67 13.13
C HIS A 110 3.97 -1.87 12.79
N VAL A 111 4.38 -2.68 11.80
CA VAL A 111 3.64 -3.87 11.38
C VAL A 111 4.31 -5.11 11.93
N VAL A 112 3.57 -5.85 12.73
CA VAL A 112 4.01 -7.08 13.40
C VAL A 112 2.96 -8.19 13.22
N ASP A 113 3.33 -9.45 13.45
CA ASP A 113 2.40 -10.58 13.42
C ASP A 113 2.36 -11.37 14.73
N SER A 114 2.95 -10.81 15.78
CA SER A 114 2.97 -11.41 17.13
C SER A 114 2.60 -10.37 18.19
N PRO A 115 1.72 -10.71 19.16
CA PRO A 115 1.46 -9.84 20.30
C PRO A 115 2.72 -9.49 21.10
N ALA A 116 3.65 -10.43 21.25
CA ALA A 116 4.92 -10.20 21.93
C ALA A 116 5.79 -9.17 21.16
N ALA A 117 5.80 -9.22 19.82
CA ALA A 117 6.46 -8.21 19.02
C ALA A 117 5.78 -6.84 19.12
N ALA A 118 4.45 -6.81 19.23
CA ALA A 118 3.69 -5.57 19.43
C ALA A 118 4.02 -4.86 20.74
N GLU A 119 4.31 -5.62 21.79
CA GLU A 119 4.80 -5.05 23.07
C GLU A 119 6.26 -4.61 22.98
N ALA A 120 7.10 -5.42 22.31
CA ALA A 120 8.53 -5.19 22.21
C ALA A 120 8.90 -3.98 21.33
N VAL A 121 8.14 -3.71 20.27
CA VAL A 121 8.47 -2.68 19.26
C VAL A 121 8.46 -1.26 19.81
N LEU A 122 7.79 -1.02 20.92
CA LEU A 122 7.72 0.28 21.60
C LEU A 122 8.67 0.37 22.80
N SER A 123 9.44 -0.69 23.08
CA SER A 123 10.43 -0.66 24.16
C SER A 123 11.63 0.18 23.77
N GLU A 124 11.99 1.16 24.61
CA GLU A 124 13.18 1.98 24.41
C GLU A 124 14.49 1.16 24.57
N GLU A 125 14.44 0.15 25.44
CA GLU A 125 15.57 -0.74 25.73
C GLU A 125 15.08 -2.20 25.64
N PRO A 126 15.00 -2.78 24.43
CA PRO A 126 14.54 -4.16 24.27
C PRO A 126 15.57 -5.13 24.85
N THR A 127 15.09 -6.17 25.53
CA THR A 127 15.90 -7.28 26.01
C THR A 127 16.39 -8.15 24.84
N ASP A 128 17.39 -9.02 25.06
CA ASP A 128 17.87 -9.94 24.02
C ASP A 128 16.75 -10.84 23.46
N GLU A 129 15.82 -11.28 24.29
CA GLU A 129 14.65 -12.06 23.89
C GLU A 129 13.71 -11.22 23.00
N GLN A 130 13.46 -9.96 23.36
CA GLN A 130 12.64 -9.04 22.54
C GLN A 130 13.31 -8.73 21.21
N VAL A 131 14.62 -8.57 21.16
CA VAL A 131 15.38 -8.38 19.91
C VAL A 131 15.21 -9.60 18.99
N GLN A 132 15.26 -10.82 19.53
CA GLN A 132 14.99 -12.01 18.73
C GLN A 132 13.56 -12.04 18.21
N ILE A 133 12.56 -11.77 19.05
CA ILE A 133 11.16 -11.70 18.65
C ILE A 133 10.94 -10.65 17.54
N LEU A 134 11.54 -9.47 17.67
CA LEU A 134 11.47 -8.43 16.66
C LEU A 134 12.15 -8.85 15.34
N GLY A 135 13.26 -9.59 15.42
CA GLY A 135 13.93 -10.12 14.24
C GLY A 135 13.08 -11.11 13.42
N GLU A 136 12.11 -11.78 14.05
CA GLU A 136 11.26 -12.78 13.41
C GLU A 136 9.86 -12.25 13.05
N HIS A 137 9.33 -11.27 13.80
CA HIS A 137 7.92 -10.90 13.83
C HIS A 137 7.66 -9.41 13.57
N TYR A 138 8.68 -8.61 13.28
CA TYR A 138 8.55 -7.20 12.93
C TYR A 138 8.93 -7.01 11.45
N PHE A 139 7.99 -6.61 10.63
CA PHE A 139 8.12 -6.68 9.18
C PHE A 139 8.35 -5.34 8.50
N LEU A 140 7.71 -4.27 9.01
CA LEU A 140 7.73 -2.98 8.36
C LEU A 140 7.51 -1.86 9.38
N SER A 141 8.23 -0.74 9.22
CA SER A 141 7.91 0.52 9.88
C SER A 141 7.59 1.61 8.86
N LEU A 142 6.61 2.45 9.19
CA LEU A 142 6.42 3.76 8.60
C LEU A 142 7.12 4.78 9.50
N GLU A 143 7.94 5.63 8.91
CA GLU A 143 8.67 6.70 9.58
C GLU A 143 8.35 8.03 8.89
N ASP A 144 8.24 9.10 9.66
CA ASP A 144 7.97 10.47 9.17
C ASP A 144 6.70 10.61 8.31
N GLY A 145 5.77 9.66 8.42
CA GLY A 145 4.52 9.64 7.68
C GLY A 145 4.61 9.17 6.22
N PHE A 146 5.81 8.90 5.70
CA PHE A 146 6.00 8.51 4.28
C PHE A 146 7.11 7.50 4.01
N ARG A 147 8.08 7.37 4.89
CA ARG A 147 9.24 6.47 4.70
C ARG A 147 8.91 5.08 5.22
N LEU A 148 8.93 4.10 4.34
CA LEU A 148 8.78 2.68 4.69
C LEU A 148 10.16 2.06 4.89
N VAL A 149 10.36 1.38 6.01
CA VAL A 149 11.60 0.64 6.31
C VAL A 149 11.26 -0.80 6.62
N TYR A 150 11.71 -1.70 5.76
CA TYR A 150 11.51 -3.13 5.93
C TYR A 150 12.39 -3.67 7.04
N ARG A 151 11.86 -4.59 7.84
CA ARG A 151 12.45 -5.11 9.07
C ARG A 151 12.43 -6.64 9.10
N GLY A 152 13.17 -7.21 10.05
CA GLY A 152 13.18 -8.66 10.30
C GLY A 152 13.37 -9.49 9.03
N PRO A 153 12.44 -10.40 8.67
CA PRO A 153 12.56 -11.25 7.48
C PRO A 153 12.60 -10.49 6.15
N TYR A 154 12.18 -9.22 6.14
CA TYR A 154 12.13 -8.36 4.95
C TYR A 154 13.23 -7.29 4.92
N ALA A 155 14.16 -7.28 5.88
CA ALA A 155 15.18 -6.24 6.02
C ALA A 155 16.04 -6.03 4.76
N ASP A 156 16.25 -7.08 3.96
CA ASP A 156 17.02 -7.03 2.71
C ASP A 156 16.37 -6.16 1.63
N LEU A 157 15.07 -5.86 1.73
CA LEU A 157 14.37 -4.95 0.82
C LEU A 157 14.72 -3.47 1.08
N GLY A 158 15.30 -3.17 2.24
CA GLY A 158 15.74 -1.83 2.61
C GLY A 158 14.62 -0.86 2.92
N ALA A 159 14.57 0.26 2.20
CA ALA A 159 13.56 1.30 2.42
C ALA A 159 12.93 1.76 1.11
N SER A 160 11.65 2.18 1.18
CA SER A 160 10.87 2.74 0.09
C SER A 160 10.07 3.96 0.56
N VAL A 161 9.27 4.54 -0.32
CA VAL A 161 8.42 5.71 0.01
C VAL A 161 6.97 5.38 -0.26
N LEU A 162 6.09 5.70 0.69
CA LEU A 162 4.66 5.54 0.55
C LEU A 162 4.12 6.51 -0.51
N GLY A 163 3.37 5.99 -1.49
CA GLY A 163 2.78 6.81 -2.56
C GLY A 163 3.70 7.09 -3.76
N SER A 164 4.83 6.40 -3.88
CA SER A 164 5.75 6.50 -5.04
C SER A 164 5.38 5.52 -6.16
#